data_bfaf8fc7cb8e8cbe2f17d6e6d3cdb75d
#
_entry.id   bfaf8fc7cb8e8cbe2f17d6e6d3cdb75d
#
_cell.length_a   1.000
_cell.length_b   1.000
_cell.length_c   1.000
_cell.angle_alpha   90.00
_cell.angle_beta   90.00
_cell.angle_gamma   90.00
#
_symmetry.space_group_name_H-M   'P 1'
#
loop_
_entity.id
_entity.type
_entity.pdbx_description
1 polymer ?
#
loop_
_entity_poly.entity_id
_entity_poly.type
_entity_poly.pdbx_seq_one_letter_code
_entity_poly.pdbx_strand_id
1 'polypeptide(L)'
;PMPMKCCIKTASGFGVTTKLEYALQPVHFQDMDWVETSRQAVSEVLNSGLDSRYEIVFAEMQPGRSLHLLGDDGLLRRMLDNLIRNSITHNPHGCRISVSVGEEKGHCLCIVSDDGIGIEPERLKVLNRGDDITSTQGSDEKNEHGLGLKLVMQIVKAHRGTVSFSDSTPHGLEVRISLPTQPLIS
;
A
#
# COMPACT_ATOMS: atom_id res chain seq x y z
N PRO A 1 22.84 8.69 49.88
CA PRO A 1 22.52 7.99 48.66
C PRO A 1 22.02 9.00 47.62
N MET A 2 22.85 9.21 46.62
CA MET A 2 22.54 10.10 45.50
C MET A 2 21.77 9.36 44.42
N PRO A 3 20.75 9.94 43.73
CA PRO A 3 20.13 9.34 42.60
C PRO A 3 20.98 9.54 41.33
N MET A 4 21.24 8.47 40.63
CA MET A 4 21.89 8.47 39.33
C MET A 4 21.05 9.23 38.29
N LYS A 5 21.66 10.22 37.68
CA LYS A 5 21.11 10.91 36.49
C LYS A 5 21.26 10.00 35.28
N CYS A 6 20.14 9.54 34.73
CA CYS A 6 20.09 8.89 33.46
C CYS A 6 20.18 9.95 32.33
N CYS A 7 21.34 10.02 31.66
CA CYS A 7 21.52 10.85 30.46
C CYS A 7 20.79 10.20 29.28
N ILE A 8 19.67 10.75 28.90
CA ILE A 8 19.03 10.45 27.61
C ILE A 8 19.83 11.19 26.54
N LYS A 9 20.62 10.47 25.75
CA LYS A 9 21.20 10.98 24.50
C LYS A 9 20.12 10.97 23.45
N THR A 10 19.64 12.15 23.08
CA THR A 10 18.87 12.37 21.86
C THR A 10 19.77 12.14 20.67
N ALA A 11 19.58 11.01 19.99
CA ALA A 11 20.15 10.77 18.67
C ALA A 11 19.08 11.13 17.63
N SER A 12 19.31 12.24 16.95
CA SER A 12 18.62 12.63 15.73
C SER A 12 19.01 11.67 14.60
N GLY A 13 18.11 10.76 14.27
CA GLY A 13 18.19 9.85 13.12
C GLY A 13 16.82 9.78 12.47
N PHE A 14 16.46 10.81 11.73
CA PHE A 14 15.24 10.82 10.91
C PHE A 14 15.45 9.95 9.67
N GLY A 15 14.60 8.94 9.47
CA GLY A 15 14.31 8.48 8.14
C GLY A 15 13.98 6.99 7.90
N VAL A 16 14.48 6.04 8.68
CA VAL A 16 14.32 4.61 8.33
C VAL A 16 13.48 3.82 9.33
N THR A 17 13.42 4.24 10.56
CA THR A 17 12.78 3.53 11.69
C THR A 17 11.24 3.55 11.62
N THR A 18 10.65 4.59 11.05
CA THR A 18 9.18 4.80 11.05
C THR A 18 8.37 3.77 10.23
N LYS A 19 8.96 3.15 9.21
CA LYS A 19 8.22 2.17 8.37
C LYS A 19 8.09 0.79 9.03
N LEU A 20 9.06 0.38 9.83
CA LEU A 20 9.02 -0.91 10.56
C LEU A 20 8.26 -0.82 11.89
N GLU A 21 8.28 0.33 12.57
CA GLU A 21 7.62 0.49 13.87
C GLU A 21 6.09 0.40 13.78
N TYR A 22 5.50 0.80 12.64
CA TYR A 22 4.06 0.65 12.42
C TYR A 22 3.59 -0.81 12.26
N ALA A 23 4.47 -1.71 11.85
CA ALA A 23 4.15 -3.13 11.76
C ALA A 23 4.02 -3.82 13.15
N LEU A 24 4.43 -3.13 14.21
CA LEU A 24 4.37 -3.60 15.60
C LEU A 24 3.24 -2.97 16.42
N GLN A 25 2.50 -2.01 15.84
CA GLN A 25 1.35 -1.42 16.53
C GLN A 25 0.12 -2.33 16.40
N PRO A 26 -0.70 -2.42 17.46
CA PRO A 26 -1.96 -3.16 17.38
C PRO A 26 -2.87 -2.51 16.33
N VAL A 27 -3.47 -3.34 15.48
CA VAL A 27 -4.42 -2.89 14.45
C VAL A 27 -5.72 -2.49 15.14
N HIS A 28 -6.19 -1.27 14.88
CA HIS A 28 -7.42 -0.73 15.44
C HIS A 28 -8.58 -0.93 14.46
N PHE A 29 -9.23 -2.08 14.54
CA PHE A 29 -10.38 -2.39 13.70
C PHE A 29 -11.60 -1.54 14.06
N GLN A 30 -12.15 -0.84 13.08
CA GLN A 30 -13.42 -0.12 13.18
C GLN A 30 -14.25 -0.34 11.92
N ASP A 31 -15.57 -0.17 12.02
CA ASP A 31 -16.44 -0.14 10.85
C ASP A 31 -16.12 1.10 10.02
N MET A 32 -15.88 0.93 8.72
CA MET A 32 -15.47 2.01 7.84
C MET A 32 -16.02 1.80 6.43
N ASP A 33 -16.30 2.90 5.73
CA ASP A 33 -16.65 2.89 4.31
C ASP A 33 -15.37 2.87 3.46
N TRP A 34 -15.13 1.73 2.83
CA TRP A 34 -13.93 1.50 2.01
C TRP A 34 -13.85 2.42 0.78
N VAL A 35 -15.00 2.77 0.17
CA VAL A 35 -15.04 3.69 -0.96
C VAL A 35 -14.59 5.07 -0.53
N GLU A 36 -15.13 5.57 0.59
CA GLU A 36 -14.78 6.88 1.12
C GLU A 36 -13.33 6.95 1.58
N THR A 37 -12.84 5.96 2.33
CA THR A 37 -11.43 5.87 2.73
C THR A 37 -10.49 5.88 1.53
N SER A 38 -10.81 5.12 0.49
CA SER A 38 -9.99 5.07 -0.72
C SER A 38 -10.01 6.41 -1.49
N ARG A 39 -11.16 7.06 -1.58
CA ARG A 39 -11.30 8.38 -2.20
C ARG A 39 -10.48 9.43 -1.47
N GLN A 40 -10.50 9.42 -0.15
CA GLN A 40 -9.71 10.34 0.68
C GLN A 40 -8.21 10.10 0.50
N ALA A 41 -7.75 8.85 0.50
CA ALA A 41 -6.34 8.53 0.27
C ALA A 41 -5.84 9.03 -1.09
N VAL A 42 -6.63 8.86 -2.16
CA VAL A 42 -6.30 9.38 -3.50
C VAL A 42 -6.29 10.91 -3.49
N SER A 43 -7.26 11.55 -2.84
CA SER A 43 -7.33 13.01 -2.75
C SER A 43 -6.14 13.61 -1.99
N GLU A 44 -5.65 12.95 -0.95
CA GLU A 44 -4.45 13.36 -0.20
C GLU A 44 -3.21 13.36 -1.10
N VAL A 45 -3.04 12.34 -1.94
CA VAL A 45 -1.92 12.29 -2.89
C VAL A 45 -2.04 13.40 -3.94
N LEU A 46 -3.22 13.61 -4.52
CA LEU A 46 -3.47 14.67 -5.49
C LEU A 46 -3.17 16.05 -4.91
N ASN A 47 -3.55 16.30 -3.66
CA ASN A 47 -3.33 17.56 -2.95
C ASN A 47 -1.89 17.74 -2.44
N SER A 48 -1.04 16.74 -2.50
CA SER A 48 0.36 16.82 -2.04
C SER A 48 1.31 17.51 -3.03
N GLY A 49 0.81 18.11 -4.11
CA GLY A 49 1.62 18.78 -5.14
C GLY A 49 2.14 17.79 -6.18
N LEU A 50 1.28 16.89 -6.64
CA LEU A 50 1.61 15.93 -7.69
C LEU A 50 2.04 16.65 -8.97
N ASP A 51 3.17 16.21 -9.56
CA ASP A 51 3.65 16.74 -10.85
C ASP A 51 2.66 16.38 -11.97
N SER A 52 2.45 17.31 -12.89
CA SER A 52 1.50 17.20 -14.02
C SER A 52 1.78 16.04 -14.98
N ARG A 53 2.95 15.42 -14.88
CA ARG A 53 3.34 14.21 -15.61
C ARG A 53 2.55 12.96 -15.16
N TYR A 54 1.94 12.99 -13.97
CA TYR A 54 1.17 11.89 -13.42
C TYR A 54 -0.32 12.22 -13.43
N GLU A 55 -1.10 11.28 -13.91
CA GLU A 55 -2.56 11.34 -13.86
C GLU A 55 -3.05 10.25 -12.88
N ILE A 56 -3.88 10.61 -11.90
CA ILE A 56 -4.52 9.63 -11.03
C ILE A 56 -6.02 9.64 -11.29
N VAL A 57 -6.56 8.47 -11.60
CA VAL A 57 -7.99 8.26 -11.83
C VAL A 57 -8.54 7.36 -10.74
N PHE A 58 -9.59 7.84 -10.05
CA PHE A 58 -10.35 7.04 -9.10
C PHE A 58 -11.66 6.57 -9.72
N ALA A 59 -11.98 5.29 -9.59
CA ALA A 59 -13.20 4.69 -10.11
C ALA A 59 -13.88 3.80 -9.08
N GLU A 60 -15.20 3.89 -9.00
CA GLU A 60 -16.05 2.99 -8.24
C GLU A 60 -16.61 1.93 -9.19
N MET A 61 -16.40 0.64 -8.89
CA MET A 61 -16.92 -0.45 -9.72
C MET A 61 -18.45 -0.51 -9.65
N GLN A 62 -19.03 -0.14 -8.52
CA GLN A 62 -20.47 0.01 -8.28
C GLN A 62 -20.76 1.44 -7.79
N PRO A 63 -20.92 2.43 -8.67
CA PRO A 63 -21.10 3.81 -8.28
C PRO A 63 -22.29 4.04 -7.34
N GLY A 64 -22.05 4.84 -6.29
CA GLY A 64 -23.08 5.18 -5.29
C GLY A 64 -23.36 4.09 -4.26
N ARG A 65 -22.59 3.01 -4.23
CA ARG A 65 -22.69 1.96 -3.22
C ARG A 65 -21.63 2.15 -2.14
N SER A 66 -22.03 2.28 -0.87
CA SER A 66 -21.12 2.19 0.26
C SER A 66 -20.66 0.75 0.48
N LEU A 67 -19.39 0.57 0.75
CA LEU A 67 -18.77 -0.73 1.01
C LEU A 67 -18.17 -0.73 2.42
N HIS A 68 -18.86 -1.38 3.35
CA HIS A 68 -18.42 -1.45 4.73
C HIS A 68 -17.53 -2.66 4.98
N LEU A 69 -16.41 -2.43 5.67
CA LEU A 69 -15.53 -3.46 6.21
C LEU A 69 -15.04 -3.08 7.61
N LEU A 70 -14.61 -4.07 8.38
CA LEU A 70 -13.87 -3.83 9.60
C LEU A 70 -12.38 -3.73 9.27
N GLY A 71 -11.80 -2.54 9.49
CA GLY A 71 -10.41 -2.27 9.17
C GLY A 71 -9.82 -1.12 9.98
N ASP A 72 -8.53 -0.95 9.87
CA ASP A 72 -7.80 0.19 10.39
C ASP A 72 -7.65 1.23 9.27
N ASP A 73 -8.41 2.33 9.37
CA ASP A 73 -8.47 3.39 8.37
C ASP A 73 -7.07 3.96 8.07
N GLY A 74 -6.28 4.22 9.10
CA GLY A 74 -4.94 4.76 8.94
C GLY A 74 -3.99 3.82 8.21
N LEU A 75 -4.03 2.52 8.52
CA LEU A 75 -3.21 1.51 7.83
C LEU A 75 -3.67 1.32 6.38
N LEU A 76 -4.98 1.28 6.12
CA LEU A 76 -5.50 1.09 4.77
C LEU A 76 -5.23 2.30 3.87
N ARG A 77 -5.34 3.53 4.38
CA ARG A 77 -4.89 4.73 3.63
C ARG A 77 -3.41 4.68 3.33
N ARG A 78 -2.59 4.30 4.30
CA ARG A 78 -1.14 4.16 4.12
C ARG A 78 -0.79 3.10 3.10
N MET A 79 -1.54 2.01 3.04
CA MET A 79 -1.40 0.99 2.00
C MET A 79 -1.62 1.58 0.61
N LEU A 80 -2.69 2.35 0.41
CA LEU A 80 -2.99 3.01 -0.85
C LEU A 80 -1.94 4.06 -1.22
N ASP A 81 -1.53 4.91 -0.27
CA ASP A 81 -0.46 5.90 -0.47
C ASP A 81 0.84 5.22 -0.93
N ASN A 82 1.22 4.10 -0.30
CA ASN A 82 2.41 3.35 -0.71
C ASN A 82 2.30 2.79 -2.12
N LEU A 83 1.14 2.27 -2.53
CA LEU A 83 0.94 1.76 -3.88
C LEU A 83 1.02 2.87 -4.93
N ILE A 84 0.35 3.99 -4.70
CA ILE A 84 0.35 5.13 -5.63
C ILE A 84 1.76 5.72 -5.73
N ARG A 85 2.43 5.96 -4.60
CA ARG A 85 3.81 6.47 -4.60
C ARG A 85 4.80 5.51 -5.22
N ASN A 86 4.56 4.21 -5.11
CA ASN A 86 5.37 3.20 -5.78
C ASN A 86 5.28 3.34 -7.31
N SER A 87 4.08 3.50 -7.86
CA SER A 87 3.89 3.78 -9.29
C SER A 87 4.57 5.09 -9.72
N ILE A 88 4.47 6.16 -8.93
CA ILE A 88 5.15 7.44 -9.19
C ILE A 88 6.67 7.25 -9.22
N THR A 89 7.23 6.59 -8.21
CA THR A 89 8.69 6.43 -8.04
C THR A 89 9.31 5.59 -9.14
N HIS A 90 8.60 4.54 -9.59
CA HIS A 90 9.10 3.64 -10.63
C HIS A 90 8.90 4.18 -12.05
N ASN A 91 8.08 5.21 -12.22
CA ASN A 91 7.81 5.82 -13.52
C ASN A 91 8.24 7.29 -13.56
N PRO A 92 9.55 7.62 -13.53
CA PRO A 92 10.05 8.98 -13.41
C PRO A 92 9.69 9.88 -14.59
N HIS A 93 9.30 9.31 -15.71
CA HIS A 93 8.85 10.05 -16.90
C HIS A 93 7.35 10.37 -16.89
N GLY A 94 6.63 9.94 -15.87
CA GLY A 94 5.18 10.05 -15.72
C GLY A 94 4.46 8.76 -16.09
N CYS A 95 3.26 8.62 -15.57
CA CYS A 95 2.34 7.53 -15.89
C CYS A 95 0.92 7.91 -15.48
N ARG A 96 -0.04 7.15 -16.00
CA ARG A 96 -1.42 7.15 -15.53
C ARG A 96 -1.61 6.06 -14.48
N ILE A 97 -2.14 6.42 -13.32
CA ILE A 97 -2.41 5.53 -12.20
C ILE A 97 -3.92 5.42 -12.05
N SER A 98 -4.46 4.22 -12.10
CA SER A 98 -5.87 3.96 -11.87
C SER A 98 -6.07 3.28 -10.53
N VAL A 99 -6.98 3.82 -9.71
CA VAL A 99 -7.40 3.21 -8.44
C VAL A 99 -8.88 2.86 -8.57
N SER A 100 -9.21 1.58 -8.61
CA SER A 100 -10.57 1.09 -8.73
C SER A 100 -10.98 0.34 -7.47
N VAL A 101 -12.15 0.67 -6.91
CA VAL A 101 -12.68 0.04 -5.71
C VAL A 101 -14.09 -0.50 -5.95
N GLY A 102 -14.40 -1.61 -5.30
CA GLY A 102 -15.71 -2.25 -5.43
C GLY A 102 -15.83 -3.50 -4.58
N GLU A 103 -16.87 -4.28 -4.85
CA GLU A 103 -17.12 -5.57 -4.20
C GLU A 103 -17.09 -6.70 -5.23
N GLU A 104 -16.42 -7.79 -4.87
CA GLU A 104 -16.46 -9.02 -5.61
C GLU A 104 -16.58 -10.21 -4.65
N LYS A 105 -17.63 -11.04 -4.83
CA LYS A 105 -17.84 -12.28 -4.06
C LYS A 105 -17.80 -12.09 -2.53
N GLY A 106 -18.36 -10.99 -2.03
CA GLY A 106 -18.38 -10.70 -0.60
C GLY A 106 -17.05 -10.20 -0.02
N HIS A 107 -16.17 -9.68 -0.88
CA HIS A 107 -14.93 -9.04 -0.48
C HIS A 107 -14.87 -7.63 -1.05
N CYS A 108 -14.38 -6.69 -0.26
CA CYS A 108 -13.99 -5.38 -0.75
C CYS A 108 -12.74 -5.53 -1.63
N LEU A 109 -12.85 -5.10 -2.86
CA LEU A 109 -11.79 -5.17 -3.85
C LEU A 109 -11.17 -3.79 -4.04
N CYS A 110 -9.85 -3.74 -4.14
CA CYS A 110 -9.11 -2.58 -4.63
C CYS A 110 -8.11 -3.02 -5.69
N ILE A 111 -8.12 -2.33 -6.81
CA ILE A 111 -7.15 -2.52 -7.89
C ILE A 111 -6.41 -1.21 -8.08
N VAL A 112 -5.09 -1.23 -7.93
CA VAL A 112 -4.21 -0.12 -8.28
C VAL A 112 -3.38 -0.55 -9.47
N SER A 113 -3.49 0.15 -10.57
CA SER A 113 -2.72 -0.16 -11.79
C SER A 113 -2.08 1.09 -12.36
N ASP A 114 -0.91 0.94 -12.97
CA ASP A 114 -0.27 1.98 -13.77
C ASP A 114 0.00 1.50 -15.20
N ASP A 115 0.22 2.44 -16.11
CA ASP A 115 0.61 2.20 -17.49
C ASP A 115 2.12 2.43 -17.71
N GLY A 116 2.90 2.28 -16.65
CA GLY A 116 4.34 2.52 -16.63
C GLY A 116 5.18 1.39 -17.20
N ILE A 117 6.43 1.33 -16.74
CA ILE A 117 7.43 0.35 -17.24
C ILE A 117 7.13 -1.11 -16.84
N GLY A 118 6.20 -1.31 -15.87
CA GLY A 118 5.91 -2.64 -15.34
C GLY A 118 7.00 -3.19 -14.43
N ILE A 119 6.98 -4.51 -14.23
CA ILE A 119 7.93 -5.22 -13.37
C ILE A 119 8.48 -6.44 -14.10
N GLU A 120 9.71 -6.81 -13.82
CA GLU A 120 10.31 -8.00 -14.43
C GLU A 120 9.57 -9.29 -14.03
N PRO A 121 9.33 -10.24 -14.96
CA PRO A 121 8.56 -11.46 -14.70
C PRO A 121 9.08 -12.29 -13.52
N GLU A 122 10.39 -12.34 -13.32
CA GLU A 122 10.98 -13.07 -12.20
C GLU A 122 10.68 -12.40 -10.86
N ARG A 123 10.70 -11.06 -10.80
CA ARG A 123 10.34 -10.29 -9.62
C ARG A 123 8.83 -10.40 -9.32
N LEU A 124 8.01 -10.44 -10.37
CA LEU A 124 6.57 -10.65 -10.23
C LEU A 124 6.25 -12.01 -9.59
N LYS A 125 6.98 -13.06 -9.99
CA LYS A 125 6.86 -14.40 -9.38
C LYS A 125 7.23 -14.40 -7.90
N VAL A 126 8.31 -13.71 -7.52
CA VAL A 126 8.76 -13.59 -6.11
C VAL A 126 7.71 -12.87 -5.28
N LEU A 127 7.15 -11.76 -5.77
CA LEU A 127 6.08 -11.01 -5.11
C LEU A 127 4.86 -11.88 -4.84
N ASN A 128 4.42 -12.65 -5.85
CA ASN A 128 3.23 -13.52 -5.72
C ASN A 128 3.46 -14.76 -4.84
N ARG A 129 4.71 -15.18 -4.64
CA ARG A 129 5.02 -16.26 -3.68
C ARG A 129 5.01 -15.78 -2.24
N GLY A 130 5.04 -14.46 -2.01
CA GLY A 130 5.18 -13.88 -0.67
C GLY A 130 6.58 -14.09 -0.07
N ASP A 131 7.56 -14.46 -0.88
CA ASP A 131 8.95 -14.63 -0.46
C ASP A 131 9.56 -13.27 -0.08
N ASP A 132 10.55 -13.29 0.83
CA ASP A 132 11.22 -12.08 1.30
C ASP A 132 11.96 -11.40 0.14
N ILE A 133 11.45 -10.28 -0.32
CA ILE A 133 11.99 -9.48 -1.44
C ILE A 133 13.44 -9.02 -1.17
N THR A 134 13.90 -9.14 0.08
CA THR A 134 15.26 -8.75 0.50
C THR A 134 16.33 -9.79 0.16
N SER A 135 15.96 -10.98 -0.29
CA SER A 135 16.91 -12.10 -0.53
C SER A 135 17.51 -12.14 -1.94
N THR A 136 17.10 -11.27 -2.85
CA THR A 136 17.76 -11.17 -4.15
C THR A 136 19.03 -10.34 -3.99
N GLN A 137 20.17 -11.04 -3.93
CA GLN A 137 21.52 -10.47 -3.86
C GLN A 137 21.76 -9.48 -5.00
N GLY A 138 22.01 -8.23 -4.64
CA GLY A 138 22.43 -7.16 -5.52
C GLY A 138 22.71 -5.93 -4.68
N SER A 139 24.00 -5.69 -4.45
CA SER A 139 24.60 -4.59 -3.70
C SER A 139 23.98 -3.23 -4.04
N ASP A 140 23.89 -2.41 -2.99
CA ASP A 140 23.96 -0.96 -2.98
C ASP A 140 22.68 -0.13 -3.31
N GLU A 141 22.29 0.65 -2.33
CA GLU A 141 21.48 1.89 -2.38
C GLU A 141 20.01 1.82 -2.85
N LYS A 142 19.44 0.67 -3.23
CA LYS A 142 18.05 0.56 -3.70
C LYS A 142 17.09 -0.13 -2.73
N ASN A 143 17.46 -0.29 -1.47
CA ASN A 143 16.63 -1.02 -0.47
C ASN A 143 15.32 -0.33 -0.06
N GLU A 144 15.13 0.96 -0.39
CA GLU A 144 13.88 1.66 -0.08
C GLU A 144 12.69 1.17 -0.93
N HIS A 145 12.94 0.70 -2.14
CA HIS A 145 11.91 0.29 -3.10
C HIS A 145 11.19 -1.03 -2.76
N GLY A 146 11.81 -1.91 -1.97
CA GLY A 146 11.18 -3.15 -1.49
C GLY A 146 10.32 -2.97 -0.23
N LEU A 147 10.58 -1.93 0.57
CA LEU A 147 9.92 -1.72 1.84
C LEU A 147 8.45 -1.31 1.69
N GLY A 148 8.10 -0.55 0.65
CA GLY A 148 6.73 -0.11 0.39
C GLY A 148 5.79 -1.28 0.10
N LEU A 149 6.17 -2.19 -0.80
CA LEU A 149 5.35 -3.38 -1.12
C LEU A 149 5.31 -4.36 0.06
N LYS A 150 6.41 -4.52 0.80
CA LYS A 150 6.42 -5.34 2.02
C LYS A 150 5.42 -4.82 3.06
N LEU A 151 5.36 -3.51 3.25
CA LEU A 151 4.36 -2.88 4.13
C LEU A 151 2.94 -3.13 3.63
N VAL A 152 2.68 -3.00 2.33
CA VAL A 152 1.38 -3.33 1.71
C VAL A 152 0.97 -4.76 2.04
N MET A 153 1.87 -5.73 1.81
CA MET A 153 1.61 -7.15 2.10
C MET A 153 1.32 -7.39 3.59
N GLN A 154 2.04 -6.73 4.49
CA GLN A 154 1.82 -6.82 5.94
C GLN A 154 0.46 -6.24 6.35
N ILE A 155 0.08 -5.07 5.82
CA ILE A 155 -1.22 -4.45 6.10
C ILE A 155 -2.36 -5.34 5.61
N VAL A 156 -2.27 -5.84 4.38
CA VAL A 156 -3.27 -6.75 3.79
C VAL A 156 -3.41 -8.01 4.64
N LYS A 157 -2.29 -8.63 5.04
CA LYS A 157 -2.27 -9.81 5.92
C LYS A 157 -2.89 -9.53 7.29
N ALA A 158 -2.60 -8.37 7.89
CA ALA A 158 -3.17 -7.95 9.17
C ALA A 158 -4.71 -7.80 9.08
N HIS A 159 -5.23 -7.42 7.91
CA HIS A 159 -6.66 -7.34 7.61
C HIS A 159 -7.25 -8.67 7.08
N ARG A 160 -6.50 -9.79 7.16
CA ARG A 160 -6.92 -11.12 6.67
C ARG A 160 -7.29 -11.12 5.17
N GLY A 161 -6.72 -10.19 4.42
CA GLY A 161 -6.91 -10.05 2.98
C GLY A 161 -5.87 -10.83 2.17
N THR A 162 -5.99 -10.71 0.87
CA THR A 162 -5.04 -11.25 -0.11
C THR A 162 -4.59 -10.14 -1.05
N VAL A 163 -3.36 -10.24 -1.53
CA VAL A 163 -2.79 -9.36 -2.54
C VAL A 163 -2.20 -10.20 -3.66
N SER A 164 -2.39 -9.77 -4.90
CA SER A 164 -1.77 -10.35 -6.07
C SER A 164 -1.24 -9.27 -6.99
N PHE A 165 -0.21 -9.61 -7.75
CA PHE A 165 0.49 -8.73 -8.67
C PHE A 165 0.44 -9.33 -10.06
N SER A 166 0.13 -8.51 -11.07
CA SER A 166 0.09 -8.91 -12.47
C SER A 166 0.52 -7.77 -13.38
N ASP A 167 0.84 -8.11 -14.62
CA ASP A 167 1.08 -7.10 -15.64
C ASP A 167 -0.23 -6.37 -15.95
N SER A 168 -0.14 -5.04 -16.08
CA SER A 168 -1.25 -4.21 -16.57
C SER A 168 -1.28 -4.23 -18.09
N THR A 169 -2.46 -4.06 -18.68
CA THR A 169 -2.63 -4.00 -20.13
C THR A 169 -2.75 -2.56 -20.60
N PRO A 170 -1.98 -2.11 -21.61
CA PRO A 170 -1.04 -2.87 -22.46
C PRO A 170 0.33 -3.12 -21.83
N HIS A 171 0.71 -2.40 -20.80
CA HIS A 171 1.94 -2.52 -20.01
C HIS A 171 1.76 -1.84 -18.66
N GLY A 172 2.67 -2.07 -17.70
CA GLY A 172 2.62 -1.53 -16.35
C GLY A 172 2.41 -2.60 -15.29
N LEU A 173 2.10 -2.19 -14.07
CA LEU A 173 1.84 -3.08 -12.95
C LEU A 173 0.39 -2.95 -12.48
N GLU A 174 -0.27 -4.09 -12.25
CA GLU A 174 -1.55 -4.16 -11.56
C GLU A 174 -1.37 -4.85 -10.20
N VAL A 175 -1.86 -4.20 -9.15
CA VAL A 175 -1.92 -4.74 -7.79
C VAL A 175 -3.38 -4.89 -7.40
N ARG A 176 -3.81 -6.13 -7.16
CA ARG A 176 -5.17 -6.47 -6.77
C ARG A 176 -5.20 -6.88 -5.29
N ILE A 177 -6.00 -6.18 -4.50
CA ILE A 177 -6.18 -6.42 -3.06
C ILE A 177 -7.63 -6.82 -2.82
N SER A 178 -7.82 -7.88 -2.04
CA SER A 178 -9.13 -8.36 -1.63
C SER A 178 -9.17 -8.41 -0.09
N LEU A 179 -10.11 -7.67 0.51
CA LEU A 179 -10.32 -7.59 1.95
C LEU A 179 -11.68 -8.16 2.30
N PRO A 180 -11.83 -8.99 3.36
CA PRO A 180 -13.13 -9.53 3.74
C PRO A 180 -14.06 -8.40 4.21
N THR A 181 -15.33 -8.39 3.76
CA THR A 181 -16.35 -7.41 4.15
C THR A 181 -16.82 -7.60 5.59
N GLN A 182 -16.69 -8.82 6.13
CA GLN A 182 -17.04 -9.15 7.52
C GLN A 182 -15.90 -9.89 8.20
N PRO A 183 -15.72 -9.73 9.54
CA PRO A 183 -14.80 -10.58 10.25
C PRO A 183 -15.27 -12.02 10.11
N LEU A 184 -14.35 -12.92 9.73
CA LEU A 184 -14.62 -14.34 9.90
C LEU A 184 -14.82 -14.57 11.39
N ILE A 185 -16.09 -14.75 11.80
CA ILE A 185 -16.43 -15.21 13.15
C ILE A 185 -15.84 -16.61 13.25
N SER A 186 -14.78 -16.73 13.98
CA SER A 186 -14.17 -18.02 14.33
C SER A 186 -14.78 -18.58 15.59
#